data_ba7910fd1062966badd7c45de65903ff
#
_entry.id   ba7910fd1062966badd7c45de65903ff
#
_cell.length_a   1.000
_cell.length_b   1.000
_cell.length_c   1.000
_cell.angle_alpha   90.00
_cell.angle_beta   90.00
_cell.angle_gamma   90.00
#
_symmetry.space_group_name_H-M   'P 1'
#
loop_
_entity.id
_entity.type
_entity.pdbx_description
1 polymer ?
#
loop_
_entity_poly.entity_id
_entity_poly.type
_entity_poly.pdbx_seq_one_letter_code
_entity_poly.pdbx_strand_id
1 'polypeptide(L)'
;MGDFDSLEALTSAVRGDLEAGSLREADAAVRGLILDEIIGANDFAVPPSWVKGLVQSYGKAYQIPEAEHERFAGEFKATAERQVRRDLVIETLATREGLTASEADVDARVQEMAEKRGANPGQVYAQLQKAGRLQELERGITEDRVLAWLLAHNTVEQA
;
A
#
# COMPACT_ATOMS: atom_id res chain seq x y z
N MET A 1 18.51 10.12 19.23
CA MET A 1 19.43 8.98 19.25
C MET A 1 19.19 8.29 20.57
N GLY A 2 18.88 6.97 20.56
CA GLY A 2 18.68 6.23 21.80
C GLY A 2 20.02 6.09 22.54
N ASP A 3 19.98 6.24 23.87
CA ASP A 3 21.14 5.94 24.70
C ASP A 3 21.31 4.43 24.74
N PHE A 4 22.42 3.93 24.20
CA PHE A 4 22.79 2.52 24.23
C PHE A 4 23.84 2.32 25.32
N ASP A 5 23.63 1.34 26.19
CA ASP A 5 24.50 1.05 27.35
C ASP A 5 25.88 0.50 26.94
N SER A 6 26.04 0.02 25.72
CA SER A 6 27.29 -0.51 25.17
C SER A 6 27.35 -0.47 23.65
N LEU A 7 28.56 -0.57 23.08
CA LEU A 7 28.79 -0.72 21.64
C LEU A 7 28.14 -1.99 21.09
N GLU A 8 28.12 -3.06 21.89
CA GLU A 8 27.51 -4.32 21.52
C GLU A 8 25.98 -4.18 21.39
N ALA A 9 25.33 -3.46 22.33
CA ALA A 9 23.90 -3.16 22.28
C ALA A 9 23.55 -2.31 21.04
N LEU A 10 24.35 -1.29 20.75
CA LEU A 10 24.21 -0.47 19.55
C LEU A 10 24.34 -1.31 18.28
N THR A 11 25.39 -2.14 18.18
CA THR A 11 25.64 -2.99 17.02
C THR A 11 24.50 -3.98 16.79
N SER A 12 23.98 -4.58 17.87
CA SER A 12 22.84 -5.51 17.80
C SER A 12 21.56 -4.81 17.35
N ALA A 13 21.28 -3.61 17.86
CA ALA A 13 20.12 -2.82 17.46
C ALA A 13 20.21 -2.42 15.97
N VAL A 14 21.36 -1.89 15.53
CA VAL A 14 21.57 -1.53 14.13
C VAL A 14 21.45 -2.72 13.19
N ARG A 15 21.99 -3.87 13.58
CA ARG A 15 21.84 -5.10 12.81
C ARG A 15 20.37 -5.50 12.69
N GLY A 16 19.62 -5.51 13.80
CA GLY A 16 18.19 -5.83 13.81
C GLY A 16 17.38 -4.86 12.92
N ASP A 17 17.70 -3.58 12.96
CA ASP A 17 17.03 -2.58 12.12
C ASP A 17 17.33 -2.79 10.62
N LEU A 18 18.58 -3.11 10.27
CA LEU A 18 18.99 -3.41 8.90
C LEU A 18 18.34 -4.70 8.37
N GLU A 19 18.33 -5.76 9.17
CA GLU A 19 17.67 -7.03 8.82
C GLU A 19 16.16 -6.83 8.64
N ALA A 20 15.51 -6.12 9.55
CA ALA A 20 14.09 -5.79 9.43
C ALA A 20 13.81 -4.86 8.22
N GLY A 21 14.72 -3.95 7.89
CA GLY A 21 14.67 -3.11 6.68
C GLY A 21 14.74 -3.94 5.42
N SER A 22 15.74 -4.81 5.32
CA SER A 22 15.95 -5.70 4.18
C SER A 22 14.78 -6.65 3.95
N LEU A 23 14.21 -7.22 5.03
CA LEU A 23 13.02 -8.07 4.93
C LEU A 23 11.80 -7.30 4.40
N ARG A 24 11.58 -6.06 4.85
CA ARG A 24 10.49 -5.22 4.32
C ARG A 24 10.67 -4.89 2.84
N GLU A 25 11.89 -4.58 2.42
CA GLU A 25 12.20 -4.31 1.01
C GLU A 25 11.99 -5.56 0.15
N ALA A 26 12.46 -6.72 0.59
CA ALA A 26 12.25 -7.99 -0.10
C ALA A 26 10.75 -8.33 -0.22
N ASP A 27 9.99 -8.21 0.87
CA ASP A 27 8.54 -8.44 0.86
C ASP A 27 7.83 -7.47 -0.11
N ALA A 28 8.17 -6.20 -0.09
CA ALA A 28 7.61 -5.21 -1.01
C ALA A 28 7.96 -5.52 -2.48
N ALA A 29 9.18 -5.97 -2.76
CA ALA A 29 9.60 -6.38 -4.10
C ALA A 29 8.81 -7.60 -4.59
N VAL A 30 8.68 -8.64 -3.76
CA VAL A 30 7.91 -9.85 -4.11
C VAL A 30 6.44 -9.52 -4.36
N ARG A 31 5.83 -8.69 -3.52
CA ARG A 31 4.44 -8.20 -3.70
C ARG A 31 4.27 -7.43 -5.01
N GLY A 32 5.26 -6.62 -5.38
CA GLY A 32 5.27 -5.92 -6.67
C GLY A 32 5.35 -6.87 -7.85
N LEU A 33 6.30 -7.82 -7.81
CA LEU A 33 6.52 -8.80 -8.87
C LEU A 33 5.30 -9.70 -9.10
N ILE A 34 4.66 -10.22 -8.05
CA ILE A 34 3.49 -11.09 -8.22
C ILE A 34 2.32 -10.37 -8.90
N LEU A 35 2.12 -9.08 -8.60
CA LEU A 35 1.11 -8.28 -9.27
C LEU A 35 1.48 -7.97 -10.72
N ASP A 36 2.73 -7.66 -11.00
CA ASP A 36 3.21 -7.39 -12.35
C ASP A 36 3.09 -8.65 -13.23
N GLU A 37 3.36 -9.84 -12.70
CA GLU A 37 3.16 -11.13 -13.39
C GLU A 37 1.68 -11.38 -13.70
N ILE A 38 0.78 -11.15 -12.74
CA ILE A 38 -0.67 -11.30 -12.95
C ILE A 38 -1.16 -10.31 -14.01
N ILE A 39 -0.73 -9.06 -13.95
CA ILE A 39 -1.09 -8.04 -14.93
C ILE A 39 -0.56 -8.41 -16.32
N GLY A 40 0.68 -8.91 -16.40
CA GLY A 40 1.31 -9.34 -17.64
C GLY A 40 0.63 -10.56 -18.28
N ALA A 41 0.15 -11.49 -17.45
CA ALA A 41 -0.55 -12.69 -17.89
C ALA A 41 -2.01 -12.44 -18.31
N ASN A 42 -2.59 -11.30 -17.96
CA ASN A 42 -3.98 -10.96 -18.21
C ASN A 42 -4.07 -9.65 -19.01
N ASP A 43 -4.45 -9.74 -20.27
CA ASP A 43 -4.70 -8.54 -21.08
C ASP A 43 -6.14 -8.05 -20.86
N PHE A 44 -6.27 -6.87 -20.25
CA PHE A 44 -7.55 -6.21 -20.05
C PHE A 44 -7.44 -4.69 -20.25
N ALA A 45 -8.50 -4.12 -20.77
CA ALA A 45 -8.58 -2.69 -21.03
C ALA A 45 -8.76 -1.91 -19.71
N VAL A 46 -8.00 -0.82 -19.58
CA VAL A 46 -8.13 0.12 -18.47
C VAL A 46 -9.03 1.28 -18.90
N PRO A 47 -10.06 1.65 -18.10
CA PRO A 47 -10.91 2.79 -18.42
C PRO A 47 -10.10 4.08 -18.48
N PRO A 48 -10.07 4.81 -19.63
CA PRO A 48 -9.27 6.04 -19.76
C PRO A 48 -9.66 7.14 -18.77
N SER A 49 -10.93 7.14 -18.34
CA SER A 49 -11.43 8.08 -17.34
C SER A 49 -10.79 7.89 -15.97
N TRP A 50 -10.48 6.65 -15.57
CA TRP A 50 -9.84 6.34 -14.30
C TRP A 50 -8.37 6.78 -14.32
N VAL A 51 -7.67 6.49 -15.43
CA VAL A 51 -6.29 6.96 -15.62
C VAL A 51 -6.23 8.49 -15.55
N LYS A 52 -7.14 9.18 -16.27
CA LYS A 52 -7.22 10.65 -16.24
C LYS A 52 -7.52 11.16 -14.82
N GLY A 53 -8.46 10.54 -14.11
CA GLY A 53 -8.80 10.90 -12.73
C GLY A 53 -7.62 10.77 -11.79
N LEU A 54 -6.85 9.68 -11.90
CA LEU A 54 -5.67 9.44 -11.07
C LEU A 54 -4.56 10.46 -11.36
N VAL A 55 -4.28 10.75 -12.63
CA VAL A 55 -3.31 11.79 -13.03
C VAL A 55 -3.71 13.16 -12.46
N GLN A 56 -4.99 13.52 -12.55
CA GLN A 56 -5.49 14.78 -11.97
C GLN A 56 -5.34 14.82 -10.44
N SER A 57 -5.57 13.71 -9.76
CA SER A 57 -5.38 13.60 -8.31
C SER A 57 -3.91 13.79 -7.93
N TYR A 58 -2.98 13.21 -8.67
CA TYR A 58 -1.55 13.43 -8.48
C TYR A 58 -1.17 14.89 -8.75
N GLY A 59 -1.65 15.48 -9.84
CA GLY A 59 -1.40 16.89 -10.15
C GLY A 59 -1.82 17.82 -9.01
N LYS A 60 -2.98 17.57 -8.40
CA LYS A 60 -3.44 18.31 -7.23
C LYS A 60 -2.58 18.06 -5.99
N ALA A 61 -2.25 16.80 -5.70
CA ALA A 61 -1.45 16.42 -4.54
C ALA A 61 -0.03 17.02 -4.58
N TYR A 62 0.57 17.06 -5.77
CA TYR A 62 1.89 17.67 -6.00
C TYR A 62 1.84 19.17 -6.31
N GLN A 63 0.64 19.78 -6.29
CA GLN A 63 0.44 21.21 -6.55
C GLN A 63 1.05 21.65 -7.90
N ILE A 64 0.90 20.82 -8.93
CA ILE A 64 1.43 21.09 -10.26
C ILE A 64 0.72 22.33 -10.83
N PRO A 65 1.46 23.36 -11.32
CA PRO A 65 0.87 24.52 -11.94
C PRO A 65 0.02 24.16 -13.17
N GLU A 66 -1.07 24.88 -13.41
CA GLU A 66 -1.99 24.62 -14.51
C GLU A 66 -1.29 24.59 -15.88
N ALA A 67 -0.32 25.48 -16.09
CA ALA A 67 0.49 25.53 -17.31
C ALA A 67 1.33 24.26 -17.56
N GLU A 68 1.55 23.44 -16.55
CA GLU A 68 2.34 22.20 -16.65
C GLU A 68 1.48 20.93 -16.64
N HIS A 69 0.15 21.06 -16.48
CA HIS A 69 -0.75 19.90 -16.34
C HIS A 69 -0.68 18.97 -17.56
N GLU A 70 -0.57 19.50 -18.78
CA GLU A 70 -0.52 18.68 -19.99
C GLU A 70 0.78 17.86 -20.07
N ARG A 71 1.92 18.48 -19.78
CA ARG A 71 3.22 17.80 -19.71
C ARG A 71 3.22 16.74 -18.63
N PHE A 72 2.78 17.10 -17.43
CA PHE A 72 2.67 16.18 -16.29
C PHE A 72 1.76 14.99 -16.64
N ALA A 73 0.61 15.24 -17.27
CA ALA A 73 -0.29 14.18 -17.68
C ALA A 73 0.35 13.22 -18.69
N GLY A 74 1.15 13.72 -19.62
CA GLY A 74 1.91 12.89 -20.57
C GLY A 74 2.95 12.02 -19.88
N GLU A 75 3.73 12.59 -18.97
CA GLU A 75 4.78 11.89 -18.24
C GLU A 75 4.23 10.83 -17.26
N PHE A 76 3.13 11.14 -16.57
CA PHE A 76 2.55 10.26 -15.55
C PHE A 76 1.49 9.27 -16.06
N LYS A 77 1.07 9.38 -17.31
CA LYS A 77 0.02 8.53 -17.89
C LYS A 77 0.33 7.03 -17.73
N ALA A 78 1.53 6.60 -18.09
CA ALA A 78 1.93 5.20 -18.02
C ALA A 78 1.96 4.69 -16.56
N THR A 79 2.44 5.52 -15.64
CA THR A 79 2.45 5.20 -14.21
C THR A 79 1.03 5.08 -13.67
N ALA A 80 0.14 6.02 -14.01
CA ALA A 80 -1.25 5.99 -13.60
C ALA A 80 -1.99 4.78 -14.20
N GLU A 81 -1.72 4.42 -15.45
CA GLU A 81 -2.31 3.25 -16.10
C GLU A 81 -1.90 1.95 -15.38
N ARG A 82 -0.62 1.80 -15.04
CA ARG A 82 -0.13 0.66 -14.26
C ARG A 82 -0.81 0.60 -12.88
N GLN A 83 -0.94 1.72 -12.20
CA GLN A 83 -1.60 1.77 -10.90
C GLN A 83 -3.08 1.37 -10.99
N VAL A 84 -3.81 1.88 -11.99
CA VAL A 84 -5.22 1.49 -12.20
C VAL A 84 -5.35 0.01 -12.52
N ARG A 85 -4.42 -0.58 -13.31
CA ARG A 85 -4.39 -2.03 -13.56
C ARG A 85 -4.20 -2.82 -12.26
N ARG A 86 -3.28 -2.38 -11.42
CA ARG A 86 -3.02 -2.97 -10.10
C ARG A 86 -4.26 -2.92 -9.21
N ASP A 87 -4.89 -1.75 -9.12
CA ASP A 87 -6.08 -1.56 -8.30
C ASP A 87 -7.24 -2.46 -8.78
N LEU A 88 -7.45 -2.58 -10.09
CA LEU A 88 -8.46 -3.48 -10.68
C LEU A 88 -8.21 -4.95 -10.36
N VAL A 89 -6.97 -5.42 -10.41
CA VAL A 89 -6.61 -6.79 -10.04
C VAL A 89 -6.90 -7.03 -8.57
N ILE A 90 -6.49 -6.11 -7.68
CA ILE A 90 -6.71 -6.23 -6.24
C ILE A 90 -8.22 -6.24 -5.93
N GLU A 91 -8.99 -5.31 -6.48
CA GLU A 91 -10.44 -5.21 -6.27
C GLU A 91 -11.18 -6.47 -6.77
N THR A 92 -10.78 -6.97 -7.95
CA THR A 92 -11.36 -8.17 -8.53
C THR A 92 -11.09 -9.40 -7.64
N LEU A 93 -9.86 -9.59 -7.21
CA LEU A 93 -9.49 -10.70 -6.32
C LEU A 93 -10.15 -10.56 -4.95
N ALA A 94 -10.16 -9.35 -4.37
CA ALA A 94 -10.81 -9.10 -3.09
C ALA A 94 -12.29 -9.50 -3.12
N THR A 95 -12.99 -9.13 -4.18
CA THR A 95 -14.41 -9.45 -4.35
C THR A 95 -14.62 -10.94 -4.59
N ARG A 96 -13.84 -11.53 -5.48
CA ARG A 96 -13.98 -12.94 -5.88
C ARG A 96 -13.69 -13.92 -4.75
N GLU A 97 -12.65 -13.64 -3.99
CA GLU A 97 -12.15 -14.51 -2.90
C GLU A 97 -12.66 -14.11 -1.51
N GLY A 98 -13.54 -13.09 -1.43
CA GLY A 98 -14.14 -12.64 -0.16
C GLY A 98 -13.12 -12.03 0.80
N LEU A 99 -12.11 -11.32 0.28
CA LEU A 99 -10.99 -10.75 1.04
C LEU A 99 -11.19 -9.27 1.41
N THR A 100 -12.33 -8.69 1.03
CA THR A 100 -12.65 -7.29 1.35
C THR A 100 -12.67 -7.09 2.87
N ALA A 101 -12.06 -6.02 3.34
CA ALA A 101 -12.05 -5.68 4.76
C ALA A 101 -13.46 -5.33 5.25
N SER A 102 -13.78 -5.77 6.46
CA SER A 102 -15.01 -5.41 7.18
C SER A 102 -14.76 -4.26 8.15
N GLU A 103 -15.83 -3.66 8.67
CA GLU A 103 -15.73 -2.65 9.75
C GLU A 103 -14.98 -3.21 10.97
N ALA A 104 -15.20 -4.47 11.32
CA ALA A 104 -14.48 -5.13 12.42
C ALA A 104 -12.97 -5.21 12.18
N ASP A 105 -12.54 -5.35 10.93
CA ASP A 105 -11.11 -5.36 10.57
C ASP A 105 -10.49 -3.97 10.70
N VAL A 106 -11.25 -2.94 10.32
CA VAL A 106 -10.85 -1.55 10.51
C VAL A 106 -10.70 -1.24 12.00
N ASP A 107 -11.66 -1.65 12.82
CA ASP A 107 -11.62 -1.46 14.28
C ASP A 107 -10.41 -2.17 14.90
N ALA A 108 -10.16 -3.43 14.51
CA ALA A 108 -8.99 -4.18 14.98
C ALA A 108 -7.67 -3.49 14.59
N ARG A 109 -7.55 -2.99 13.35
CA ARG A 109 -6.36 -2.25 12.90
C ARG A 109 -6.18 -0.93 13.66
N VAL A 110 -7.27 -0.22 13.95
CA VAL A 110 -7.23 1.01 14.76
C VAL A 110 -6.77 0.70 16.18
N GLN A 111 -7.22 -0.41 16.77
CA GLN A 111 -6.76 -0.84 18.07
C GLN A 111 -5.26 -1.15 18.09
N GLU A 112 -4.73 -1.91 17.12
CA GLU A 112 -3.31 -2.16 16.97
C GLU A 112 -2.49 -0.86 16.84
N MET A 113 -2.99 0.09 16.04
CA MET A 113 -2.34 1.39 15.87
C MET A 113 -2.30 2.19 17.17
N ALA A 114 -3.37 2.13 17.95
CA ALA A 114 -3.46 2.80 19.24
C ALA A 114 -2.51 2.19 20.27
N GLU A 115 -2.46 0.86 20.36
CA GLU A 115 -1.54 0.13 21.24
C GLU A 115 -0.07 0.47 20.95
N LYS A 116 0.32 0.44 19.67
CA LYS A 116 1.70 0.81 19.24
C LYS A 116 2.09 2.24 19.59
N ARG A 117 1.12 3.14 19.73
CA ARG A 117 1.33 4.57 20.04
C ARG A 117 1.07 4.90 21.51
N GLY A 118 0.63 3.95 22.31
CA GLY A 118 0.16 4.21 23.67
C GLY A 118 -1.03 5.17 23.73
N ALA A 119 -1.90 5.16 22.70
CA ALA A 119 -3.02 6.07 22.54
C ALA A 119 -4.36 5.38 22.79
N ASN A 120 -5.44 6.15 22.97
CA ASN A 120 -6.78 5.61 23.08
C ASN A 120 -7.34 5.26 21.68
N PRO A 121 -7.88 4.04 21.45
CA PRO A 121 -8.40 3.63 20.15
C PRO A 121 -9.50 4.56 19.60
N GLY A 122 -10.42 5.01 20.45
CA GLY A 122 -11.48 5.93 20.05
C GLY A 122 -10.94 7.29 19.55
N GLN A 123 -9.84 7.77 20.13
CA GLN A 123 -9.19 9.01 19.66
C GLN A 123 -8.50 8.79 18.30
N VAL A 124 -7.84 7.65 18.11
CA VAL A 124 -7.22 7.30 16.82
C VAL A 124 -8.30 7.17 15.73
N TYR A 125 -9.41 6.49 16.02
CA TYR A 125 -10.54 6.36 15.11
C TYR A 125 -11.11 7.73 14.72
N ALA A 126 -11.39 8.59 15.69
CA ALA A 126 -11.93 9.93 15.45
C ALA A 126 -10.98 10.81 14.61
N GLN A 127 -9.66 10.68 14.82
CA GLN A 127 -8.67 11.38 14.01
C GLN A 127 -8.67 10.90 12.56
N LEU A 128 -8.71 9.58 12.33
CA LEU A 128 -8.77 8.99 10.98
C LEU A 128 -10.07 9.40 10.29
N GLN A 129 -11.20 9.36 10.99
CA GLN A 129 -12.50 9.78 10.48
C GLN A 129 -12.50 11.26 10.08
N LYS A 130 -12.01 12.14 10.95
CA LYS A 130 -11.91 13.58 10.68
C LYS A 130 -10.99 13.89 9.50
N ALA A 131 -9.94 13.10 9.32
CA ALA A 131 -9.01 13.22 8.20
C ALA A 131 -9.51 12.55 6.91
N GLY A 132 -10.67 11.87 6.93
CA GLY A 132 -11.21 11.13 5.78
C GLY A 132 -10.40 9.88 5.40
N ARG A 133 -9.59 9.33 6.34
CA ARG A 133 -8.62 8.26 6.06
C ARG A 133 -9.10 6.85 6.42
N LEU A 134 -10.34 6.70 6.90
CA LEU A 134 -10.88 5.36 7.22
C LEU A 134 -11.00 4.48 5.96
N GLN A 135 -11.44 5.05 4.83
CA GLN A 135 -11.52 4.32 3.57
C GLN A 135 -10.13 3.92 3.03
N GLU A 136 -9.12 4.76 3.23
CA GLU A 136 -7.74 4.43 2.89
C GLU A 136 -7.23 3.25 3.73
N LEU A 137 -7.56 3.24 5.03
CA LEU A 137 -7.22 2.14 5.94
C LEU A 137 -7.91 0.83 5.52
N GLU A 138 -9.20 0.87 5.21
CA GLU A 138 -9.97 -0.26 4.71
C GLU A 138 -9.37 -0.85 3.43
N ARG A 139 -9.03 0.02 2.46
CA ARG A 139 -8.33 -0.40 1.23
C ARG A 139 -6.99 -1.06 1.53
N GLY A 140 -6.20 -0.48 2.42
CA GLY A 140 -4.90 -1.04 2.82
C GLY A 140 -5.04 -2.43 3.44
N ILE A 141 -6.05 -2.66 4.31
CA ILE A 141 -6.32 -3.98 4.88
C ILE A 141 -6.73 -4.98 3.80
N THR A 142 -7.57 -4.56 2.86
CA THR A 142 -7.99 -5.39 1.72
C THR A 142 -6.79 -5.76 0.84
N GLU A 143 -5.94 -4.80 0.51
CA GLU A 143 -4.71 -5.02 -0.25
C GLU A 143 -3.77 -6.01 0.45
N ASP A 144 -3.53 -5.83 1.76
CA ASP A 144 -2.71 -6.75 2.56
C ASP A 144 -3.25 -8.19 2.49
N ARG A 145 -4.57 -8.38 2.56
CA ARG A 145 -5.22 -9.69 2.48
C ARG A 145 -5.09 -10.34 1.11
N VAL A 146 -5.30 -9.56 0.05
CA VAL A 146 -5.14 -10.04 -1.33
C VAL A 146 -3.70 -10.47 -1.57
N LEU A 147 -2.73 -9.66 -1.16
CA LEU A 147 -1.32 -9.98 -1.32
C LEU A 147 -0.90 -11.21 -0.49
N ALA A 148 -1.39 -11.33 0.74
CA ALA A 148 -1.15 -12.52 1.56
C ALA A 148 -1.76 -13.78 0.92
N TRP A 149 -2.97 -13.66 0.36
CA TRP A 149 -3.62 -14.75 -0.36
C TRP A 149 -2.83 -15.16 -1.61
N LEU A 150 -2.37 -14.18 -2.39
CA LEU A 150 -1.54 -14.43 -3.57
C LEU A 150 -0.23 -15.13 -3.22
N LEU A 151 0.45 -14.69 -2.17
CA LEU A 151 1.69 -15.33 -1.72
C LEU A 151 1.47 -16.76 -1.23
N ALA A 152 0.32 -17.05 -0.60
CA ALA A 152 -0.03 -18.39 -0.13
C ALA A 152 -0.38 -19.37 -1.27
N HIS A 153 -0.79 -18.85 -2.44
CA HIS A 153 -1.22 -19.65 -3.59
C HIS A 153 -0.20 -19.68 -4.73
N ASN A 154 0.96 -19.08 -4.54
CA ASN A 154 2.04 -19.05 -5.53
C ASN A 154 3.36 -19.45 -4.91
N THR A 155 4.27 -19.99 -5.73
CA THR A 155 5.63 -20.32 -5.30
C THR A 155 6.54 -19.12 -5.59
N VAL A 156 7.23 -18.64 -4.54
CA VAL A 156 8.27 -17.60 -4.69
C VAL A 156 9.61 -18.29 -4.77
N GLU A 157 10.28 -18.20 -5.93
CA GLU A 157 11.63 -18.71 -6.11
C GLU A 157 12.62 -17.56 -5.87
N GLN A 158 13.67 -17.86 -5.10
CA GLN A 158 14.79 -16.93 -4.95
C GLN A 158 15.73 -17.11 -6.16
N ALA A 159 15.97 -16.01 -6.86
CA ALA A 159 16.93 -15.96 -7.94
C ALA A 159 18.36 -15.85 -7.40
#